data_e0c5e16f31a5cf0e8bfad6cc79356400
#
_entry.id   e0c5e16f31a5cf0e8bfad6cc79356400
#
_cell.length_a   1.000
_cell.length_b   1.000
_cell.length_c   1.000
_cell.angle_alpha   90.00
_cell.angle_beta   90.00
_cell.angle_gamma   90.00
#
_symmetry.space_group_name_H-M   'P 1'
#
loop_
_entity.id
_entity.type
_entity.pdbx_description
1 polymer ?
#
loop_
_entity_poly.entity_id
_entity_poly.type
_entity_poly.pdbx_seq_one_letter_code
_entity_poly.pdbx_strand_id
1 'polypeptide(L)'
;MDKKSIVLGSGDLYITEFTDGAELPSNEEVEKEDNRLGYIKGGATIEYTPTFTEAKDDLGKVKKTILTEEEAILKSGLITWCGETLEKICSTARVTTSANKRIVKIGGTSNQTNKKYFIHFVHKDSEDGDIRISIVGNNQAGFSFAFVADEATQVDVEFKADPMDDEGTLIYYEEVINPSLKSA
;
A
#
# COMPACT_ATOMS: atom_id res chain seq x y z
N MET A 1 7.29 -12.92 27.76
CA MET A 1 6.13 -12.19 27.21
C MET A 1 6.69 -11.09 26.36
N ASP A 2 6.32 -11.05 25.08
CA ASP A 2 6.73 -9.94 24.24
C ASP A 2 6.04 -8.67 24.72
N LYS A 3 6.82 -7.61 24.87
CA LYS A 3 6.31 -6.32 25.36
C LYS A 3 5.44 -5.72 24.25
N LYS A 4 4.16 -5.51 24.52
CA LYS A 4 3.30 -4.74 23.62
C LYS A 4 3.58 -3.27 23.84
N SER A 5 4.11 -2.59 22.82
CA SER A 5 4.35 -1.16 22.83
C SER A 5 3.19 -0.39 22.20
N ILE A 6 3.15 0.91 22.46
CA ILE A 6 2.25 1.82 21.77
C ILE A 6 2.97 2.32 20.52
N VAL A 7 2.43 1.97 19.36
CA VAL A 7 2.92 2.51 18.09
C VAL A 7 2.35 3.91 17.91
N LEU A 8 3.23 4.91 17.86
CA LEU A 8 2.85 6.30 17.69
C LEU A 8 3.70 6.95 16.61
N GLY A 9 3.07 7.46 15.57
CA GLY A 9 3.76 8.22 14.52
C GLY A 9 3.26 7.87 13.12
N SER A 10 3.84 8.55 12.16
CA SER A 10 3.66 8.29 10.73
C SER A 10 4.81 7.42 10.22
N GLY A 11 4.98 7.35 8.92
CA GLY A 11 6.04 6.58 8.28
C GLY A 11 6.32 7.07 6.87
N ASP A 12 7.08 6.27 6.15
CA ASP A 12 7.43 6.49 4.76
C ASP A 12 6.72 5.48 3.86
N LEU A 13 6.35 5.91 2.66
CA LEU A 13 5.68 5.08 1.67
C LEU A 13 6.56 4.94 0.42
N TYR A 14 6.91 3.71 0.09
CA TYR A 14 7.72 3.36 -1.06
C TYR A 14 6.93 2.52 -2.06
N ILE A 15 7.33 2.58 -3.32
CA ILE A 15 6.69 1.84 -4.41
C ILE A 15 7.72 1.41 -5.45
N THR A 16 7.68 0.14 -5.81
CA THR A 16 8.49 -0.44 -6.90
C THR A 16 7.61 -1.26 -7.82
N GLU A 17 7.96 -1.38 -9.10
CA GLU A 17 7.24 -2.28 -10.00
C GLU A 17 7.42 -3.73 -9.53
N PHE A 18 6.34 -4.51 -9.60
CA PHE A 18 6.31 -5.92 -9.23
C PHE A 18 5.87 -6.78 -10.40
N THR A 19 6.54 -7.91 -10.59
CA THR A 19 6.18 -8.91 -11.59
C THR A 19 5.68 -10.16 -10.88
N ASP A 20 4.54 -10.69 -11.31
CA ASP A 20 3.96 -11.91 -10.74
C ASP A 20 4.97 -13.07 -10.75
N GLY A 21 5.07 -13.76 -9.62
CA GLY A 21 6.03 -14.85 -9.42
C GLY A 21 7.46 -14.42 -9.12
N ALA A 22 7.75 -13.12 -9.04
CA ALA A 22 9.04 -12.64 -8.56
C ALA A 22 9.18 -12.80 -7.04
N GLU A 23 10.40 -12.93 -6.55
CA GLU A 23 10.67 -12.85 -5.12
C GLU A 23 10.37 -11.43 -4.61
N LEU A 24 9.91 -11.33 -3.37
CA LEU A 24 9.68 -10.03 -2.74
C LEU A 24 11.02 -9.29 -2.59
N PRO A 25 11.07 -8.00 -2.96
CA PRO A 25 12.30 -7.24 -2.83
C PRO A 25 12.66 -7.04 -1.36
N SER A 26 13.96 -6.98 -1.06
CA SER A 26 14.44 -6.73 0.29
C SER A 26 14.14 -5.30 0.75
N ASN A 27 14.06 -5.10 2.07
CA ASN A 27 13.83 -3.77 2.65
C ASN A 27 14.89 -2.75 2.19
N GLU A 28 16.15 -3.16 2.08
CA GLU A 28 17.26 -2.31 1.61
C GLU A 28 17.11 -1.89 0.14
N GLU A 29 16.49 -2.71 -0.68
CA GLU A 29 16.22 -2.39 -2.08
C GLU A 29 15.04 -1.44 -2.24
N VAL A 30 14.01 -1.62 -1.43
CA VAL A 30 12.77 -0.83 -1.50
C VAL A 30 12.92 0.52 -0.81
N GLU A 31 13.52 0.58 0.38
CA GLU A 31 13.62 1.79 1.21
C GLU A 31 14.65 2.82 0.70
N LYS A 32 14.81 2.93 -0.63
CA LYS A 32 15.65 3.96 -1.27
C LYS A 32 14.83 5.19 -1.59
N GLU A 33 15.45 6.37 -1.56
CA GLU A 33 14.78 7.63 -1.86
C GLU A 33 14.12 7.65 -3.26
N ASP A 34 14.76 7.02 -4.24
CA ASP A 34 14.23 6.91 -5.62
C ASP A 34 12.92 6.12 -5.70
N ASN A 35 12.65 5.25 -4.73
CA ASN A 35 11.44 4.47 -4.64
C ASN A 35 10.37 5.13 -3.77
N ARG A 36 10.68 6.22 -3.09
CA ARG A 36 9.69 6.96 -2.30
C ARG A 36 8.57 7.47 -3.20
N LEU A 37 7.33 7.10 -2.89
CA LEU A 37 6.17 7.54 -3.67
C LEU A 37 5.92 9.05 -3.51
N GLY A 38 6.15 9.56 -2.30
CA GLY A 38 6.01 10.94 -1.89
C GLY A 38 6.02 11.05 -0.37
N TYR A 39 6.10 12.25 0.16
CA TYR A 39 5.90 12.48 1.59
C TYR A 39 4.40 12.41 1.90
N ILE A 40 4.06 11.77 3.01
CA ILE A 40 2.68 11.51 3.41
C ILE A 40 2.26 12.42 4.57
N LYS A 41 0.96 12.71 4.65
CA LYS A 41 0.33 13.41 5.77
C LYS A 41 -0.82 12.57 6.29
N GLY A 42 -0.92 12.46 7.61
CA GLY A 42 -1.95 11.63 8.25
C GLY A 42 -1.61 10.14 8.36
N GLY A 43 -0.38 9.75 7.97
CA GLY A 43 0.06 8.36 8.04
C GLY A 43 -0.50 7.46 6.94
N ALA A 44 -0.51 6.16 7.20
CA ALA A 44 -1.11 5.17 6.32
C ALA A 44 -2.10 4.31 7.11
N THR A 45 -3.12 3.81 6.43
CA THR A 45 -4.11 2.89 6.98
C THR A 45 -4.11 1.62 6.15
N ILE A 46 -4.03 0.46 6.80
CA ILE A 46 -4.25 -0.84 6.16
C ILE A 46 -5.58 -1.41 6.66
N GLU A 47 -6.45 -1.75 5.74
CA GLU A 47 -7.75 -2.36 5.99
C GLU A 47 -7.74 -3.78 5.44
N TYR A 48 -8.22 -4.73 6.23
CA TYR A 48 -8.43 -6.11 5.80
C TYR A 48 -9.88 -6.48 6.06
N THR A 49 -10.57 -6.93 5.03
CA THR A 49 -12.01 -7.24 5.08
C THR A 49 -12.25 -8.66 4.56
N PRO A 50 -12.47 -9.64 5.44
CA PRO A 50 -12.88 -10.99 5.04
C PRO A 50 -14.40 -11.05 4.83
N THR A 51 -14.84 -11.79 3.80
CA THR A 51 -16.24 -12.09 3.54
C THR A 51 -16.51 -13.57 3.77
N PHE A 52 -17.53 -13.86 4.58
CA PHE A 52 -17.93 -15.23 4.91
C PHE A 52 -19.30 -15.57 4.33
N THR A 53 -19.41 -16.75 3.75
CA THR A 53 -20.69 -17.33 3.36
C THR A 53 -21.08 -18.41 4.36
N GLU A 54 -22.36 -18.35 4.80
CA GLU A 54 -22.93 -19.28 5.74
C GLU A 54 -24.01 -20.12 5.06
N ALA A 55 -23.88 -21.45 5.12
CA ALA A 55 -24.90 -22.40 4.75
C ALA A 55 -25.54 -23.02 6.00
N LYS A 56 -26.86 -23.06 6.02
CA LYS A 56 -27.66 -23.66 7.10
C LYS A 56 -28.68 -24.64 6.52
N ASP A 57 -29.06 -25.66 7.32
CA ASP A 57 -30.25 -26.44 7.04
C ASP A 57 -31.54 -25.64 7.39
N ASP A 58 -32.70 -26.07 6.87
CA ASP A 58 -33.98 -25.38 7.06
C ASP A 58 -34.39 -25.26 8.53
N LEU A 59 -33.90 -26.13 9.39
CA LEU A 59 -34.18 -26.13 10.83
C LEU A 59 -33.10 -25.43 11.65
N GLY A 60 -32.02 -24.97 11.02
CA GLY A 60 -30.89 -24.32 11.68
C GLY A 60 -30.06 -25.22 12.61
N LYS A 61 -30.19 -26.56 12.45
CA LYS A 61 -29.45 -27.53 13.27
C LYS A 61 -28.04 -27.78 12.79
N VAL A 62 -27.80 -27.58 11.51
CA VAL A 62 -26.47 -27.71 10.88
C VAL A 62 -26.09 -26.39 10.22
N LYS A 63 -24.90 -25.92 10.54
CA LYS A 63 -24.35 -24.67 10.03
C LYS A 63 -22.91 -24.87 9.57
N LYS A 64 -22.57 -24.34 8.40
CA LYS A 64 -21.19 -24.27 7.91
C LYS A 64 -20.90 -22.85 7.44
N THR A 65 -19.82 -22.29 7.97
CA THR A 65 -19.30 -20.97 7.56
C THR A 65 -17.98 -21.17 6.83
N ILE A 66 -17.82 -20.58 5.67
CA ILE A 66 -16.60 -20.59 4.87
C ILE A 66 -16.21 -19.17 4.50
N LEU A 67 -14.92 -18.90 4.48
CA LEU A 67 -14.35 -17.67 3.93
C LEU A 67 -14.47 -17.76 2.40
N THR A 68 -15.09 -16.75 1.77
CA THR A 68 -15.35 -16.74 0.33
C THR A 68 -14.58 -15.65 -0.41
N GLU A 69 -14.30 -14.53 0.24
CA GLU A 69 -13.54 -13.42 -0.34
C GLU A 69 -12.70 -12.76 0.75
N GLU A 70 -11.59 -12.19 0.33
CA GLU A 70 -10.72 -11.36 1.16
C GLU A 70 -10.33 -10.12 0.38
N GLU A 71 -10.30 -9.00 1.05
CA GLU A 71 -9.86 -7.74 0.49
C GLU A 71 -8.88 -7.04 1.45
N ALA A 72 -7.79 -6.53 0.91
CA ALA A 72 -6.89 -5.67 1.66
C ALA A 72 -6.63 -4.37 0.88
N ILE A 73 -6.68 -3.23 1.58
CA ILE A 73 -6.50 -1.91 1.00
C ILE A 73 -5.53 -1.10 1.86
N LEU A 74 -4.49 -0.54 1.24
CA LEU A 74 -3.59 0.41 1.88
C LEU A 74 -3.93 1.82 1.40
N LYS A 75 -4.24 2.71 2.34
CA LYS A 75 -4.63 4.10 2.09
C LYS A 75 -3.61 5.06 2.66
N SER A 76 -3.31 6.14 1.95
CA SER A 76 -2.45 7.22 2.43
C SER A 76 -2.73 8.51 1.68
N GLY A 77 -2.30 9.65 2.26
CA GLY A 77 -2.39 10.96 1.63
C GLY A 77 -1.01 11.53 1.28
N LEU A 78 -0.71 11.69 0.00
CA LEU A 78 0.55 12.25 -0.49
C LEU A 78 0.48 13.77 -0.52
N ILE A 79 1.45 14.44 0.09
CA ILE A 79 1.59 15.92 0.05
C ILE A 79 2.70 16.37 -0.89
N THR A 80 3.55 15.46 -1.36
CA THR A 80 4.52 15.74 -2.42
C THR A 80 4.31 14.72 -3.54
N TRP A 81 4.23 15.22 -4.76
CA TRP A 81 3.98 14.39 -5.93
C TRP A 81 4.50 15.06 -7.20
N CYS A 82 4.72 14.26 -8.22
CA CYS A 82 5.15 14.72 -9.55
C CYS A 82 4.50 13.85 -10.64
N GLY A 83 4.86 14.11 -11.89
CA GLY A 83 4.31 13.34 -13.02
C GLY A 83 4.63 11.84 -12.95
N GLU A 84 5.76 11.44 -12.40
CA GLU A 84 6.12 10.03 -12.18
C GLU A 84 5.27 9.38 -11.09
N THR A 85 4.96 10.14 -10.02
CA THR A 85 4.00 9.69 -9.01
C THR A 85 2.64 9.40 -9.66
N LEU A 86 2.16 10.31 -10.53
CA LEU A 86 0.88 10.14 -11.23
C LEU A 86 0.87 8.90 -12.14
N GLU A 87 1.99 8.56 -12.77
CA GLU A 87 2.12 7.35 -13.57
C GLU A 87 1.97 6.08 -12.71
N LYS A 88 2.54 6.08 -11.51
CA LYS A 88 2.46 4.94 -10.59
C LYS A 88 1.07 4.75 -9.97
N ILE A 89 0.34 5.85 -9.72
CA ILE A 89 -1.00 5.80 -9.10
C ILE A 89 -2.16 5.78 -10.10
N CYS A 90 -1.89 5.87 -11.39
CA CYS A 90 -2.92 5.88 -12.43
C CYS A 90 -2.55 4.97 -13.59
N SER A 91 -3.27 3.87 -13.75
CA SER A 91 -3.01 2.85 -14.77
C SER A 91 -3.13 3.32 -16.22
N THR A 92 -3.78 4.46 -16.45
CA THR A 92 -3.93 5.06 -17.79
C THR A 92 -3.06 6.29 -18.02
N ALA A 93 -2.17 6.61 -17.08
CA ALA A 93 -1.26 7.73 -17.20
C ALA A 93 -0.10 7.43 -18.14
N ARG A 94 0.27 8.44 -18.91
CA ARG A 94 1.40 8.40 -19.86
C ARG A 94 2.21 9.66 -19.67
N VAL A 95 3.46 9.50 -19.29
CA VAL A 95 4.39 10.61 -19.02
C VAL A 95 5.29 10.84 -20.22
N THR A 96 5.43 12.08 -20.61
CA THR A 96 6.39 12.52 -21.63
C THR A 96 7.19 13.68 -21.07
N THR A 97 8.51 13.56 -21.08
CA THR A 97 9.41 14.63 -20.66
C THR A 97 10.09 15.23 -21.88
N SER A 98 10.02 16.54 -22.02
CA SER A 98 10.65 17.30 -23.10
C SER A 98 11.28 18.57 -22.55
N ALA A 99 12.59 18.73 -22.72
CA ALA A 99 13.37 19.85 -22.27
C ALA A 99 13.00 20.31 -20.82
N ASN A 100 12.11 21.31 -20.73
CA ASN A 100 11.72 21.93 -19.45
C ASN A 100 10.26 21.61 -19.03
N LYS A 101 9.64 20.60 -19.65
CA LYS A 101 8.24 20.25 -19.39
C LYS A 101 8.08 18.75 -19.21
N ARG A 102 7.33 18.37 -18.17
CA ARG A 102 6.80 17.04 -18.01
C ARG A 102 5.29 17.10 -18.26
N ILE A 103 4.81 16.32 -19.20
CA ILE A 103 3.41 16.27 -19.62
C ILE A 103 2.88 14.89 -19.22
N VAL A 104 1.79 14.88 -18.45
CA VAL A 104 1.07 13.65 -18.08
C VAL A 104 -0.28 13.68 -18.78
N LYS A 105 -0.55 12.65 -19.58
CA LYS A 105 -1.85 12.44 -20.20
C LYS A 105 -2.53 11.27 -19.52
N ILE A 106 -3.73 11.48 -19.03
CA ILE A 106 -4.51 10.49 -18.26
C ILE A 106 -5.81 10.20 -19.00
N GLY A 107 -6.17 8.93 -19.04
CA GLY A 107 -7.43 8.47 -19.62
C GLY A 107 -7.27 7.68 -20.91
N GLY A 108 -8.41 7.14 -21.36
CA GLY A 108 -8.52 6.19 -22.46
C GLY A 108 -8.31 4.76 -21.97
N THR A 109 -9.38 3.95 -21.99
CA THR A 109 -9.34 2.56 -21.49
C THR A 109 -8.33 1.68 -22.23
N SER A 110 -8.05 1.98 -23.49
CA SER A 110 -7.02 1.29 -24.28
C SER A 110 -5.57 1.59 -23.85
N ASN A 111 -5.39 2.58 -22.98
CA ASN A 111 -4.06 2.95 -22.44
C ASN A 111 -3.81 2.34 -21.05
N GLN A 112 -4.74 1.55 -20.54
CA GLN A 112 -4.56 0.87 -19.26
C GLN A 112 -3.34 -0.04 -19.30
N THR A 113 -2.48 0.12 -18.31
CA THR A 113 -1.38 -0.80 -18.03
C THR A 113 -1.82 -1.78 -16.93
N ASN A 114 -1.41 -3.04 -17.08
CA ASN A 114 -1.65 -4.05 -16.04
C ASN A 114 -0.45 -4.14 -15.07
N LYS A 115 0.23 -3.02 -14.86
CA LYS A 115 1.37 -2.98 -13.95
C LYS A 115 0.89 -3.17 -12.52
N LYS A 116 1.58 -4.05 -11.80
CA LYS A 116 1.47 -4.20 -10.36
C LYS A 116 2.67 -3.57 -9.70
N TYR A 117 2.46 -3.14 -8.50
CA TYR A 117 3.50 -2.51 -7.68
C TYR A 117 3.60 -3.22 -6.34
N PHE A 118 4.82 -3.32 -5.84
CA PHE A 118 5.07 -3.61 -4.43
C PHE A 118 5.01 -2.28 -3.68
N ILE A 119 4.01 -2.12 -2.84
CA ILE A 119 3.75 -0.94 -2.03
C ILE A 119 4.19 -1.26 -0.60
N HIS A 120 5.10 -0.46 -0.08
CA HIS A 120 5.78 -0.72 1.18
C HIS A 120 5.71 0.51 2.08
N PHE A 121 5.02 0.36 3.20
CA PHE A 121 4.97 1.35 4.27
C PHE A 121 5.92 0.95 5.39
N VAL A 122 6.74 1.87 5.85
CA VAL A 122 7.62 1.66 7.00
C VAL A 122 7.43 2.74 8.05
N HIS A 123 7.14 2.32 9.27
CA HIS A 123 7.20 3.12 10.49
C HIS A 123 8.52 2.81 11.19
N LYS A 124 9.40 3.81 11.28
CA LYS A 124 10.71 3.67 11.94
C LYS A 124 10.63 4.09 13.39
N ASP A 125 10.98 3.18 14.28
CA ASP A 125 11.04 3.42 15.71
C ASP A 125 12.33 2.85 16.28
N SER A 126 13.20 3.76 16.77
CA SER A 126 14.50 3.40 17.35
C SER A 126 14.42 2.75 18.74
N GLU A 127 13.30 2.89 19.42
CA GLU A 127 13.11 2.35 20.78
C GLU A 127 12.42 0.99 20.73
N ASP A 128 11.30 0.91 20.04
CA ASP A 128 10.45 -0.29 20.02
C ASP A 128 10.71 -1.21 18.80
N GLY A 129 11.34 -0.70 17.76
CA GLY A 129 11.67 -1.40 16.53
C GLY A 129 10.78 -1.01 15.36
N ASP A 130 11.29 -1.17 14.16
CA ASP A 130 10.58 -0.79 12.93
C ASP A 130 9.41 -1.72 12.65
N ILE A 131 8.33 -1.15 12.12
CA ILE A 131 7.18 -1.89 11.60
C ILE A 131 7.08 -1.64 10.10
N ARG A 132 6.94 -2.70 9.34
CA ARG A 132 6.78 -2.68 7.89
C ARG A 132 5.51 -3.38 7.48
N ILE A 133 4.77 -2.75 6.56
CA ILE A 133 3.56 -3.34 5.98
C ILE A 133 3.69 -3.22 4.47
N SER A 134 3.58 -4.36 3.79
CA SER A 134 3.70 -4.42 2.35
C SER A 134 2.49 -5.11 1.72
N ILE A 135 2.10 -4.63 0.57
CA ILE A 135 1.11 -5.25 -0.31
C ILE A 135 1.61 -5.22 -1.75
N VAL A 136 1.12 -6.12 -2.56
CA VAL A 136 1.28 -6.06 -4.03
C VAL A 136 -0.06 -5.65 -4.62
N GLY A 137 -0.07 -4.69 -5.54
CA GLY A 137 -1.33 -4.27 -6.15
C GLY A 137 -1.21 -2.95 -6.92
N ASN A 138 -2.33 -2.28 -7.08
CA ASN A 138 -2.40 -0.99 -7.76
C ASN A 138 -3.47 -0.08 -7.15
N ASN A 139 -3.39 1.22 -7.46
CA ASN A 139 -4.41 2.17 -7.06
C ASN A 139 -5.65 2.01 -7.94
N GLN A 140 -6.79 1.68 -7.34
CA GLN A 140 -8.07 1.49 -8.02
C GLN A 140 -9.10 2.58 -7.72
N ALA A 141 -8.86 3.43 -6.72
CA ALA A 141 -9.79 4.48 -6.33
C ALA A 141 -9.65 5.78 -7.16
N GLY A 142 -8.59 5.87 -8.00
CA GLY A 142 -8.27 7.10 -8.69
C GLY A 142 -7.59 8.12 -7.76
N PHE A 143 -7.71 9.39 -8.06
CA PHE A 143 -7.18 10.49 -7.25
C PHE A 143 -7.94 11.79 -7.54
N SER A 144 -7.80 12.77 -6.64
CA SER A 144 -8.29 14.13 -6.83
C SER A 144 -7.22 15.16 -6.48
N PHE A 145 -7.31 16.33 -7.12
CA PHE A 145 -6.50 17.49 -6.78
C PHE A 145 -7.41 18.60 -6.28
N ALA A 146 -7.11 19.12 -5.10
CA ALA A 146 -7.78 20.29 -4.55
C ALA A 146 -6.70 21.37 -4.28
N PHE A 147 -6.66 22.40 -5.13
CA PHE A 147 -5.75 23.53 -4.95
C PHE A 147 -6.47 24.61 -4.14
N VAL A 148 -6.13 24.72 -2.86
CA VAL A 148 -6.69 25.69 -1.92
C VAL A 148 -5.58 26.58 -1.36
N ALA A 149 -5.91 27.82 -0.98
CA ALA A 149 -4.90 28.81 -0.63
C ALA A 149 -4.15 28.48 0.67
N ASP A 150 -4.83 27.88 1.63
CA ASP A 150 -4.37 27.77 3.01
C ASP A 150 -3.90 26.36 3.40
N GLU A 151 -3.98 25.39 2.47
CA GLU A 151 -3.60 23.99 2.74
C GLU A 151 -2.73 23.44 1.61
N ALA A 152 -1.82 22.51 1.96
CA ALA A 152 -1.08 21.77 0.97
C ALA A 152 -2.03 20.87 0.17
N THR A 153 -1.90 20.88 -1.16
CA THR A 153 -2.63 19.95 -2.01
C THR A 153 -2.24 18.50 -1.63
N GLN A 154 -3.21 17.72 -1.22
CA GLN A 154 -3.05 16.30 -0.90
C GLN A 154 -3.62 15.45 -2.01
N VAL A 155 -2.95 14.36 -2.32
CA VAL A 155 -3.42 13.33 -3.25
C VAL A 155 -3.66 12.06 -2.45
N ASP A 156 -4.91 11.69 -2.29
CA ASP A 156 -5.27 10.47 -1.61
C ASP A 156 -5.10 9.27 -2.57
N VAL A 157 -4.53 8.20 -2.04
CA VAL A 157 -4.30 6.96 -2.77
C VAL A 157 -4.86 5.78 -1.99
N GLU A 158 -5.46 4.82 -2.71
CA GLU A 158 -6.00 3.59 -2.17
C GLU A 158 -5.51 2.42 -3.02
N PHE A 159 -4.49 1.73 -2.52
CA PHE A 159 -3.92 0.57 -3.19
C PHE A 159 -4.67 -0.67 -2.76
N LYS A 160 -5.32 -1.33 -3.71
CA LYS A 160 -5.96 -2.63 -3.49
C LYS A 160 -4.94 -3.73 -3.69
N ALA A 161 -4.88 -4.65 -2.73
CA ALA A 161 -3.95 -5.76 -2.77
C ALA A 161 -4.43 -6.88 -3.69
N ASP A 162 -3.48 -7.42 -4.44
CA ASP A 162 -3.56 -8.70 -5.13
C ASP A 162 -2.72 -9.74 -4.38
N PRO A 163 -2.96 -11.05 -4.54
CA PRO A 163 -2.08 -12.07 -4.00
C PRO A 163 -0.63 -11.87 -4.46
N MET A 164 0.31 -11.91 -3.51
CA MET A 164 1.73 -11.70 -3.79
C MET A 164 2.51 -13.01 -3.96
N ASP A 165 1.91 -14.13 -3.59
CA ASP A 165 2.49 -15.46 -3.64
C ASP A 165 1.44 -16.54 -3.94
N ASP A 166 1.89 -17.80 -4.09
CA ASP A 166 1.03 -18.95 -4.35
C ASP A 166 0.15 -19.35 -3.15
N GLU A 167 0.44 -18.83 -1.96
CA GLU A 167 -0.36 -19.04 -0.75
C GLU A 167 -1.53 -18.05 -0.65
N GLY A 168 -1.55 -17.04 -1.52
CA GLY A 168 -2.60 -16.01 -1.57
C GLY A 168 -2.40 -14.89 -0.56
N THR A 169 -1.17 -14.63 -0.12
CA THR A 169 -0.86 -13.59 0.85
C THR A 169 -1.20 -12.20 0.30
N LEU A 170 -2.05 -11.46 1.01
CA LEU A 170 -2.44 -10.09 0.65
C LEU A 170 -1.63 -9.02 1.39
N ILE A 171 -1.26 -9.29 2.64
CA ILE A 171 -0.54 -8.36 3.50
C ILE A 171 0.69 -9.07 4.05
N TYR A 172 1.85 -8.47 3.85
CA TYR A 172 3.08 -8.88 4.50
C TYR A 172 3.38 -7.89 5.63
N TYR A 173 3.35 -8.39 6.87
CA TYR A 173 3.64 -7.61 8.07
C TYR A 173 4.96 -8.08 8.67
N GLU A 174 5.86 -7.15 8.89
CA GLU A 174 7.16 -7.38 9.53
C GLU A 174 7.34 -6.42 10.71
N GLU A 175 7.75 -6.95 11.83
CA GLU A 175 8.18 -6.15 12.98
C GLU A 175 9.61 -6.54 13.40
N VAL A 176 10.43 -5.54 13.64
CA VAL A 176 11.77 -5.75 14.15
C VAL A 176 11.69 -5.90 15.67
N ILE A 177 11.95 -7.10 16.15
CA ILE A 177 11.98 -7.37 17.59
C ILE A 177 13.32 -6.89 18.15
N ASN A 178 13.31 -5.80 18.91
CA ASN A 178 14.52 -5.32 19.57
C ASN A 178 14.93 -6.25 20.72
N PRO A 179 16.10 -6.93 20.63
CA PRO A 179 16.54 -7.90 21.66
C PRO A 179 16.74 -7.28 23.04
N SER A 180 16.99 -5.98 23.13
CA SER A 180 17.20 -5.28 24.40
C SER A 180 15.90 -5.11 25.20
N LEU A 181 14.74 -5.26 24.58
CA LEU A 181 13.43 -5.19 25.24
C LEU A 181 13.01 -6.54 25.88
N LYS A 182 13.75 -7.62 25.64
CA LYS A 182 13.47 -8.96 26.18
C LYS A 182 13.88 -9.15 27.64
N SER A 183 14.53 -8.17 28.28
CA SER A 183 15.09 -8.27 29.63
C SER A 183 14.50 -7.24 30.59
N ALA A 184 13.18 -7.28 30.78
CA ALA A 184 12.55 -6.59 31.90
C ALA A 184 11.40 -7.44 32.47
#